data_0cef8d02d543b796cb2870d1014a559b
#
_entry.id   0cef8d02d543b796cb2870d1014a559b
#
_cell.length_a   1.000
_cell.length_b   1.000
_cell.length_c   1.000
_cell.angle_alpha   90.00
_cell.angle_beta   90.00
_cell.angle_gamma   90.00
#
_symmetry.space_group_name_H-M   'P 1'
#
loop_
_entity.id
_entity.type
_entity.pdbx_description
1 polymer ?
#
loop_
_entity_poly.entity_id
_entity_poly.type
_entity_poly.pdbx_seq_one_letter_code
_entity_poly.pdbx_strand_id
1 'polypeptide(L)'
;EYLAEHTGKAVILFPIAFHMNRTPLSWHQPRAILPWAQLRKEMIEDLNNSTFANAALSSRISDSPLRFYASGRETIYNLWQLSKEIKNGEHPLFAEDASINIFAYSIGALISQVLLLSNPEKLFDETKLFMFCGGSIFCKMNGNSKDIMDQEAFAKLQNYFQSDFLDPSKLPSVCKEDFLEEAFKAMIKQESMQHFRESFFQKACNRIRAISLKNDIVMPTQGIIQALGKRCADVVLKELDFPFEYSHQIPFPSNKKIEPGLVDSSFRDLFGRVASFL
;
A
#
# COMPACT_ATOMS: atom_id res chain seq x y z
N GLU A 1 8.77 -15.96 5.81
CA GLU A 1 9.08 -17.23 6.51
C GLU A 1 7.79 -17.86 7.01
N TYR A 2 7.10 -17.29 8.02
CA TYR A 2 5.87 -17.86 8.61
C TYR A 2 4.83 -18.30 7.56
N LEU A 3 4.51 -17.45 6.57
CA LEU A 3 3.55 -17.82 5.52
C LEU A 3 4.04 -18.99 4.67
N ALA A 4 5.31 -19.02 4.28
CA ALA A 4 5.85 -20.12 3.50
C ALA A 4 5.76 -21.45 4.26
N GLU A 5 6.10 -21.45 5.55
CA GLU A 5 6.05 -22.63 6.41
C GLU A 5 4.62 -23.15 6.63
N HIS A 6 3.66 -22.24 6.87
CA HIS A 6 2.28 -22.62 7.21
C HIS A 6 1.38 -22.87 6.00
N THR A 7 1.74 -22.39 4.81
CA THR A 7 0.98 -22.64 3.59
C THR A 7 1.63 -23.67 2.67
N GLY A 8 2.91 -23.96 2.85
CA GLY A 8 3.70 -24.76 1.91
C GLY A 8 3.91 -24.08 0.55
N LYS A 9 3.60 -22.79 0.44
CA LYS A 9 3.68 -22.01 -0.82
C LYS A 9 4.96 -21.20 -0.87
N ALA A 10 5.48 -20.98 -2.07
CA ALA A 10 6.55 -20.03 -2.28
C ALA A 10 6.07 -18.59 -1.99
N VAL A 11 6.90 -17.79 -1.36
CA VAL A 11 6.59 -16.40 -1.01
C VAL A 11 7.61 -15.46 -1.66
N ILE A 12 7.12 -14.53 -2.47
CA ILE A 12 7.91 -13.45 -3.05
C ILE A 12 7.70 -12.18 -2.23
N LEU A 13 8.77 -11.61 -1.68
CA LEU A 13 8.75 -10.28 -1.09
C LEU A 13 8.93 -9.26 -2.20
N PHE A 14 7.88 -8.48 -2.44
CA PHE A 14 7.84 -7.53 -3.56
C PHE A 14 7.74 -6.08 -3.05
N PRO A 15 8.86 -5.36 -2.91
CA PRO A 15 8.85 -3.97 -2.51
C PRO A 15 8.34 -3.07 -3.63
N ILE A 16 7.60 -2.03 -3.27
CA ILE A 16 7.13 -1.01 -4.19
C ILE A 16 8.33 -0.29 -4.82
N ALA A 17 8.21 0.14 -6.07
CA ALA A 17 9.24 0.90 -6.75
C ALA A 17 9.62 2.15 -5.93
N PHE A 18 10.90 2.41 -5.80
CA PHE A 18 11.49 3.45 -4.95
C PHE A 18 11.28 3.28 -3.44
N HIS A 19 11.05 2.04 -2.98
CA HIS A 19 11.01 1.70 -1.56
C HIS A 19 12.03 0.61 -1.23
N MET A 20 12.49 0.61 0.02
CA MET A 20 13.44 -0.39 0.55
C MET A 20 14.66 -0.56 -0.37
N ASN A 21 14.97 -1.78 -0.77
CA ASN A 21 16.10 -2.12 -1.66
C ASN A 21 15.91 -1.67 -3.14
N ARG A 22 14.77 -1.10 -3.49
CA ARG A 22 14.50 -0.51 -4.82
C ARG A 22 14.72 1.01 -4.83
N THR A 23 15.25 1.59 -3.76
CA THR A 23 15.63 3.01 -3.73
C THR A 23 17.04 3.24 -4.26
N PRO A 24 17.34 4.45 -4.80
CA PRO A 24 18.69 4.83 -5.14
C PRO A 24 19.65 4.69 -3.94
N LEU A 25 20.87 4.21 -4.16
CA LEU A 25 21.86 4.02 -3.10
C LEU A 25 22.12 5.30 -2.28
N SER A 26 22.04 6.47 -2.93
CA SER A 26 22.19 7.77 -2.27
C SER A 26 21.19 8.01 -1.14
N TRP A 27 20.01 7.38 -1.18
CA TRP A 27 19.01 7.53 -0.11
C TRP A 27 19.38 6.79 1.18
N HIS A 28 20.30 5.83 1.09
CA HIS A 28 20.85 5.11 2.25
C HIS A 28 22.12 5.76 2.78
N GLN A 29 22.61 6.82 2.16
CA GLN A 29 23.83 7.52 2.55
C GLN A 29 23.49 8.78 3.36
N PRO A 30 23.72 8.80 4.69
CA PRO A 30 23.38 9.94 5.53
C PRO A 30 23.95 11.26 5.02
N ARG A 31 25.19 11.25 4.51
CA ARG A 31 25.85 12.46 3.97
C ARG A 31 25.15 13.03 2.74
N ALA A 32 24.53 12.18 1.90
CA ALA A 32 23.80 12.62 0.72
C ALA A 32 22.40 13.19 1.07
N ILE A 33 21.78 12.69 2.15
CA ILE A 33 20.44 13.12 2.56
C ILE A 33 20.47 14.27 3.56
N LEU A 34 21.55 14.42 4.33
CA LEU A 34 21.66 15.47 5.36
C LEU A 34 21.33 16.89 4.86
N PRO A 35 21.80 17.35 3.69
CA PRO A 35 21.43 18.67 3.17
C PRO A 35 19.92 18.82 2.95
N TRP A 36 19.25 17.79 2.46
CA TRP A 36 17.80 17.81 2.26
C TRP A 36 17.05 17.82 3.59
N ALA A 37 17.50 17.02 4.56
CA ALA A 37 16.91 17.00 5.90
C ALA A 37 17.08 18.36 6.61
N GLN A 38 18.21 19.04 6.44
CA GLN A 38 18.44 20.38 6.96
C GLN A 38 17.54 21.41 6.29
N LEU A 39 17.49 21.44 4.96
CA LEU A 39 16.64 22.35 4.21
C LEU A 39 15.16 22.20 4.61
N ARG A 40 14.68 20.96 4.77
CA ARG A 40 13.29 20.72 5.17
C ARG A 40 13.01 21.22 6.60
N LYS A 41 13.97 21.09 7.52
CA LYS A 41 13.87 21.65 8.89
C LYS A 41 13.80 23.18 8.90
N GLU A 42 14.53 23.84 8.00
CA GLU A 42 14.50 25.30 7.85
C GLU A 42 13.19 25.80 7.24
N MET A 43 12.60 25.01 6.34
CA MET A 43 11.38 25.39 5.63
C MET A 43 10.08 25.07 6.37
N ILE A 44 10.11 24.08 7.27
CA ILE A 44 8.91 23.54 7.92
C ILE A 44 9.02 23.75 9.42
N GLU A 45 8.19 24.65 9.93
CA GLU A 45 8.03 24.90 11.35
C GLU A 45 7.61 23.58 12.06
N ASP A 46 8.19 23.29 13.22
CA ASP A 46 7.92 22.09 14.00
C ASP A 46 8.33 20.74 13.38
N LEU A 47 9.13 20.73 12.31
CA LEU A 47 9.67 19.48 11.78
C LEU A 47 10.75 18.90 12.73
N ASN A 48 10.30 18.38 13.85
CA ASN A 48 11.14 17.71 14.83
C ASN A 48 11.20 16.21 14.54
N ASN A 49 12.39 15.63 14.41
CA ASN A 49 12.61 14.18 14.33
C ASN A 49 12.17 13.44 13.06
N SER A 50 12.27 14.04 11.88
CA SER A 50 12.12 13.24 10.65
C SER A 50 13.32 12.30 10.44
N THR A 51 13.06 11.11 9.93
CA THR A 51 14.11 10.18 9.50
C THR A 51 14.73 10.62 8.18
N PHE A 52 15.90 10.11 7.81
CA PHE A 52 16.48 10.35 6.49
C PHE A 52 15.57 9.83 5.36
N ALA A 53 14.89 8.71 5.59
CA ALA A 53 13.92 8.17 4.63
C ALA A 53 12.74 9.14 4.42
N ASN A 54 12.21 9.73 5.50
CA ASN A 54 11.19 10.77 5.43
C ASN A 54 11.70 11.98 4.62
N ALA A 55 12.88 12.51 4.93
CA ALA A 55 13.43 13.68 4.24
C ALA A 55 13.62 13.41 2.74
N ALA A 56 14.11 12.22 2.36
CA ALA A 56 14.28 11.83 0.97
C ALA A 56 12.92 11.74 0.24
N LEU A 57 11.95 11.04 0.82
CA LEU A 57 10.62 10.89 0.24
C LEU A 57 9.90 12.23 0.15
N SER A 58 9.90 13.02 1.24
CA SER A 58 9.22 14.31 1.31
C SER A 58 9.76 15.30 0.29
N SER A 59 11.08 15.42 0.14
CA SER A 59 11.68 16.30 -0.86
C SER A 59 11.25 15.94 -2.28
N ARG A 60 11.20 14.65 -2.61
CA ARG A 60 10.82 14.19 -3.94
C ARG A 60 9.33 14.35 -4.23
N ILE A 61 8.48 14.09 -3.24
CA ILE A 61 7.02 14.26 -3.37
C ILE A 61 6.66 15.75 -3.45
N SER A 62 7.32 16.61 -2.66
CA SER A 62 7.12 18.06 -2.75
C SER A 62 7.55 18.63 -4.10
N ASP A 63 8.60 18.09 -4.70
CA ASP A 63 9.08 18.47 -6.03
C ASP A 63 8.12 18.02 -7.14
N SER A 64 7.60 16.80 -7.05
CA SER A 64 6.62 16.27 -8.00
C SER A 64 5.71 15.21 -7.38
N PRO A 65 4.49 15.57 -6.96
CA PRO A 65 3.52 14.61 -6.42
C PRO A 65 3.17 13.47 -7.39
N LEU A 66 3.27 13.69 -8.69
CA LEU A 66 3.04 12.67 -9.72
C LEU A 66 3.95 11.44 -9.56
N ARG A 67 5.10 11.58 -8.89
CA ARG A 67 6.00 10.45 -8.60
C ARG A 67 5.35 9.35 -7.77
N PHE A 68 4.36 9.69 -6.96
CA PHE A 68 3.57 8.69 -6.24
C PHE A 68 2.81 7.76 -7.21
N TYR A 69 2.13 8.33 -8.20
CA TYR A 69 1.47 7.57 -9.27
C TYR A 69 2.48 6.77 -10.10
N ALA A 70 3.58 7.41 -10.52
CA ALA A 70 4.63 6.75 -11.31
C ALA A 70 5.22 5.53 -10.59
N SER A 71 5.48 5.64 -9.28
CA SER A 71 5.94 4.52 -8.44
C SER A 71 4.92 3.38 -8.37
N GLY A 72 3.65 3.72 -8.16
CA GLY A 72 2.57 2.73 -8.15
C GLY A 72 2.41 2.04 -9.49
N ARG A 73 2.42 2.81 -10.57
CA ARG A 73 2.33 2.31 -11.95
C ARG A 73 3.47 1.35 -12.27
N GLU A 74 4.71 1.76 -12.01
CA GLU A 74 5.90 0.92 -12.19
C GLU A 74 5.78 -0.41 -11.42
N THR A 75 5.31 -0.34 -10.18
CA THR A 75 5.10 -1.52 -9.35
C THR A 75 4.09 -2.48 -9.96
N ILE A 76 2.97 -1.96 -10.45
CA ILE A 76 1.91 -2.79 -11.08
C ILE A 76 2.40 -3.41 -12.38
N TYR A 77 3.14 -2.67 -13.21
CA TYR A 77 3.73 -3.23 -14.43
C TYR A 77 4.70 -4.36 -14.13
N ASN A 78 5.53 -4.21 -13.10
CA ASN A 78 6.46 -5.28 -12.72
C ASN A 78 5.72 -6.52 -12.17
N LEU A 79 4.65 -6.33 -11.39
CA LEU A 79 3.81 -7.44 -10.93
C LEU A 79 3.08 -8.12 -12.09
N TRP A 80 2.57 -7.35 -13.01
CA TRP A 80 1.93 -7.86 -14.22
C TRP A 80 2.91 -8.66 -15.08
N GLN A 81 4.11 -8.12 -15.36
CA GLN A 81 5.15 -8.83 -16.11
C GLN A 81 5.54 -10.14 -15.43
N LEU A 82 5.83 -10.12 -14.12
CA LEU A 82 6.13 -11.33 -13.36
C LEU A 82 5.00 -12.37 -13.46
N SER A 83 3.75 -11.91 -13.37
CA SER A 83 2.59 -12.80 -13.47
C SER A 83 2.47 -13.43 -14.86
N LYS A 84 2.78 -12.66 -15.93
CA LYS A 84 2.82 -13.19 -17.30
C LYS A 84 3.91 -14.24 -17.46
N GLU A 85 5.13 -13.96 -17.01
CA GLU A 85 6.24 -14.92 -17.07
C GLU A 85 5.89 -16.23 -16.38
N ILE A 86 5.22 -16.17 -15.22
CA ILE A 86 4.74 -17.37 -14.53
C ILE A 86 3.66 -18.09 -15.37
N LYS A 87 2.65 -17.38 -15.82
CA LYS A 87 1.51 -17.97 -16.56
C LYS A 87 1.88 -18.52 -17.94
N ASN A 88 2.96 -18.01 -18.54
CA ASN A 88 3.50 -18.50 -19.80
C ASN A 88 4.48 -19.67 -19.64
N GLY A 89 4.79 -20.08 -18.38
CA GLY A 89 5.81 -21.11 -18.11
C GLY A 89 7.24 -20.63 -18.36
N GLU A 90 7.46 -19.32 -18.45
CA GLU A 90 8.76 -18.71 -18.73
C GLU A 90 9.58 -18.50 -17.45
N HIS A 91 8.94 -18.52 -16.28
CA HIS A 91 9.62 -18.25 -15.02
C HIS A 91 10.31 -19.51 -14.48
N PRO A 92 11.63 -19.47 -14.18
CA PRO A 92 12.42 -20.68 -13.90
C PRO A 92 12.05 -21.39 -12.59
N LEU A 93 11.34 -20.73 -11.67
CA LEU A 93 11.03 -21.25 -10.33
C LEU A 93 9.56 -21.62 -10.14
N PHE A 94 8.66 -21.25 -11.03
CA PHE A 94 7.22 -21.46 -10.87
C PHE A 94 6.62 -22.19 -12.04
N ALA A 95 5.68 -23.07 -11.76
CA ALA A 95 4.90 -23.75 -12.80
C ALA A 95 3.87 -22.79 -13.42
N GLU A 96 3.49 -23.01 -14.68
CA GLU A 96 2.56 -22.17 -15.43
C GLU A 96 1.14 -22.14 -14.81
N ASP A 97 0.75 -23.19 -14.11
CA ASP A 97 -0.53 -23.30 -13.40
C ASP A 97 -0.50 -22.70 -11.99
N ALA A 98 0.64 -22.17 -11.52
CA ALA A 98 0.76 -21.60 -10.21
C ALA A 98 -0.29 -20.51 -9.94
N SER A 99 -1.03 -20.62 -8.83
CA SER A 99 -1.94 -19.59 -8.37
C SER A 99 -1.16 -18.44 -7.73
N ILE A 100 -1.58 -17.20 -8.02
CA ILE A 100 -0.96 -16.00 -7.47
C ILE A 100 -1.93 -15.39 -6.46
N ASN A 101 -1.49 -15.32 -5.19
CA ASN A 101 -2.25 -14.69 -4.12
C ASN A 101 -1.41 -13.56 -3.49
N ILE A 102 -2.07 -12.58 -2.90
CA ILE A 102 -1.41 -11.36 -2.41
C ILE A 102 -1.71 -11.18 -0.92
N PHE A 103 -0.65 -11.07 -0.11
CA PHE A 103 -0.70 -10.43 1.19
C PHE A 103 -0.13 -9.02 1.05
N ALA A 104 -0.91 -8.02 1.40
CA ALA A 104 -0.54 -6.62 1.20
C ALA A 104 -0.61 -5.84 2.51
N TYR A 105 0.44 -5.07 2.80
CA TYR A 105 0.55 -4.22 3.98
C TYR A 105 0.60 -2.75 3.59
N SER A 106 -0.12 -1.90 4.34
CA SER A 106 -0.07 -0.45 4.19
C SER A 106 -0.36 0.01 2.76
N ILE A 107 0.49 0.82 2.16
CA ILE A 107 0.36 1.32 0.78
C ILE A 107 0.36 0.19 -0.26
N GLY A 108 0.95 -0.95 0.06
CA GLY A 108 0.89 -2.15 -0.78
C GLY A 108 -0.54 -2.61 -1.03
N ALA A 109 -1.45 -2.39 -0.07
CA ALA A 109 -2.86 -2.73 -0.24
C ALA A 109 -3.56 -1.81 -1.27
N LEU A 110 -3.24 -0.51 -1.31
CA LEU A 110 -3.74 0.38 -2.37
C LEU A 110 -3.28 -0.10 -3.76
N ILE A 111 -1.99 -0.42 -3.89
CA ILE A 111 -1.43 -0.91 -5.15
C ILE A 111 -2.10 -2.23 -5.56
N SER A 112 -2.31 -3.14 -4.61
CA SER A 112 -3.00 -4.41 -4.88
C SER A 112 -4.46 -4.21 -5.28
N GLN A 113 -5.17 -3.27 -4.66
CA GLN A 113 -6.54 -2.91 -5.06
C GLN A 113 -6.58 -2.35 -6.49
N VAL A 114 -5.64 -1.45 -6.84
CA VAL A 114 -5.53 -0.92 -8.20
C VAL A 114 -5.18 -2.02 -9.21
N LEU A 115 -4.27 -2.94 -8.86
CA LEU A 115 -3.95 -4.11 -9.69
C LEU A 115 -5.18 -4.97 -9.98
N LEU A 116 -5.97 -5.28 -8.95
CA LEU A 116 -7.18 -6.08 -9.12
C LEU A 116 -8.28 -5.34 -9.89
N LEU A 117 -8.45 -4.03 -9.65
CA LEU A 117 -9.41 -3.19 -10.38
C LEU A 117 -9.07 -3.07 -11.86
N SER A 118 -7.81 -2.90 -12.19
CA SER A 118 -7.32 -2.79 -13.56
C SER A 118 -7.23 -4.13 -14.28
N ASN A 119 -6.92 -5.18 -13.54
CA ASN A 119 -6.87 -6.58 -13.93
C ASN A 119 -6.30 -6.82 -15.35
N PRO A 120 -5.05 -6.42 -15.61
CA PRO A 120 -4.47 -6.51 -16.95
C PRO A 120 -4.48 -7.95 -17.46
N GLU A 121 -4.94 -8.12 -18.70
CA GLU A 121 -5.07 -9.42 -19.38
C GLU A 121 -5.88 -10.47 -18.60
N LYS A 122 -6.66 -10.04 -17.59
CA LYS A 122 -7.44 -10.91 -16.68
C LYS A 122 -6.59 -11.92 -15.89
N LEU A 123 -5.32 -11.61 -15.65
CA LEU A 123 -4.41 -12.51 -14.96
C LEU A 123 -4.73 -12.66 -13.46
N PHE A 124 -5.52 -11.74 -12.89
CA PHE A 124 -5.81 -11.66 -11.46
C PHE A 124 -7.28 -12.00 -11.10
N ASP A 125 -8.02 -12.64 -12.01
CA ASP A 125 -9.44 -13.00 -11.80
C ASP A 125 -9.64 -13.88 -10.55
N GLU A 126 -8.74 -14.82 -10.30
CA GLU A 126 -8.80 -15.76 -9.17
C GLU A 126 -7.90 -15.36 -8.00
N THR A 127 -7.16 -14.26 -8.11
CA THR A 127 -6.22 -13.81 -7.08
C THR A 127 -6.94 -13.48 -5.78
N LYS A 128 -6.53 -14.11 -4.70
CA LYS A 128 -6.95 -13.75 -3.35
C LYS A 128 -6.09 -12.59 -2.84
N LEU A 129 -6.72 -11.63 -2.17
CA LEU A 129 -6.06 -10.47 -1.57
C LEU A 129 -6.37 -10.41 -0.08
N PHE A 130 -5.33 -10.49 0.74
CA PHE A 130 -5.41 -10.19 2.16
C PHE A 130 -4.72 -8.87 2.46
N MET A 131 -5.45 -7.88 2.98
CA MET A 131 -4.94 -6.56 3.33
C MET A 131 -4.76 -6.43 4.84
N PHE A 132 -3.63 -5.91 5.26
CA PHE A 132 -3.35 -5.61 6.67
C PHE A 132 -2.88 -4.16 6.81
N CYS A 133 -3.51 -3.39 7.71
CA CYS A 133 -3.23 -1.97 7.94
C CYS A 133 -3.17 -1.18 6.62
N GLY A 134 -4.10 -1.43 5.70
CA GLY A 134 -4.05 -0.85 4.36
C GLY A 134 -5.36 -1.00 3.59
N GLY A 135 -5.39 -0.42 2.40
CA GLY A 135 -6.56 -0.48 1.53
C GLY A 135 -7.58 0.65 1.76
N SER A 136 -7.19 1.70 2.48
CA SER A 136 -7.99 2.93 2.60
C SER A 136 -8.08 3.65 1.25
N ILE A 137 -9.21 4.34 1.04
CA ILE A 137 -9.29 5.31 -0.05
C ILE A 137 -8.29 6.45 0.20
N PHE A 138 -7.66 6.95 -0.87
CA PHE A 138 -6.51 7.85 -0.76
C PHE A 138 -6.80 9.12 0.07
N CYS A 139 -7.93 9.78 -0.14
CA CYS A 139 -8.28 11.00 0.58
C CYS A 139 -8.48 10.82 2.11
N LYS A 140 -8.55 9.59 2.59
CA LYS A 140 -8.66 9.25 4.03
C LYS A 140 -7.36 8.72 4.63
N MET A 141 -6.33 8.53 3.83
CA MET A 141 -5.00 8.18 4.33
C MET A 141 -4.36 9.39 5.01
N ASN A 142 -3.49 9.11 5.99
CA ASN A 142 -2.65 10.12 6.61
C ASN A 142 -1.18 9.71 6.51
N GLY A 143 -0.47 10.27 5.53
CA GLY A 143 0.95 10.02 5.32
C GLY A 143 1.88 10.92 6.18
N ASN A 144 1.33 11.90 6.92
CA ASN A 144 2.13 12.76 7.79
C ASN A 144 2.59 11.96 9.02
N SER A 145 3.83 11.53 9.02
CA SER A 145 4.44 10.80 10.12
C SER A 145 5.96 10.88 10.06
N LYS A 146 6.59 10.68 11.21
CA LYS A 146 8.06 10.68 11.35
C LYS A 146 8.77 9.80 10.31
N ASP A 147 8.20 8.64 10.00
CA ASP A 147 8.85 7.60 9.20
C ASP A 147 8.31 7.50 7.76
N ILE A 148 7.32 8.32 7.40
CA ILE A 148 6.74 8.33 6.05
C ILE A 148 7.11 9.64 5.34
N MET A 149 6.34 10.70 5.54
CA MET A 149 6.61 12.02 4.96
C MET A 149 6.20 13.14 5.91
N ASP A 150 6.74 14.33 5.71
CA ASP A 150 6.36 15.49 6.48
C ASP A 150 5.04 16.11 6.03
N GLN A 151 4.54 17.03 6.85
CA GLN A 151 3.24 17.68 6.67
C GLN A 151 3.13 18.40 5.34
N GLU A 152 4.17 19.11 4.90
CA GLU A 152 4.16 19.89 3.66
C GLU A 152 4.09 19.00 2.43
N ALA A 153 4.92 17.95 2.38
CA ALA A 153 4.90 16.97 1.31
C ALA A 153 3.55 16.24 1.24
N PHE A 154 3.00 15.88 2.39
CA PHE A 154 1.71 15.20 2.45
C PHE A 154 0.57 16.12 1.98
N ALA A 155 0.56 17.40 2.38
CA ALA A 155 -0.44 18.35 1.93
C ALA A 155 -0.38 18.58 0.41
N LYS A 156 0.83 18.73 -0.16
CA LYS A 156 1.01 18.81 -1.62
C LYS A 156 0.50 17.56 -2.34
N LEU A 157 0.82 16.39 -1.80
CA LEU A 157 0.37 15.11 -2.35
C LEU A 157 -1.16 15.01 -2.36
N GLN A 158 -1.81 15.32 -1.24
CA GLN A 158 -3.25 15.30 -1.10
C GLN A 158 -3.93 16.30 -2.06
N ASN A 159 -3.44 17.52 -2.11
CA ASN A 159 -3.98 18.56 -3.01
C ASN A 159 -3.87 18.13 -4.48
N TYR A 160 -2.71 17.65 -4.89
CA TYR A 160 -2.49 17.22 -6.27
C TYR A 160 -3.46 16.10 -6.68
N PHE A 161 -3.56 15.03 -5.87
CA PHE A 161 -4.41 13.88 -6.23
C PHE A 161 -5.90 14.17 -6.12
N GLN A 162 -6.31 15.07 -5.23
CA GLN A 162 -7.73 15.43 -5.09
C GLN A 162 -8.20 16.51 -6.10
N SER A 163 -7.29 17.14 -6.84
CA SER A 163 -7.60 18.17 -7.84
C SER A 163 -6.98 17.86 -9.20
N ASP A 164 -5.66 18.07 -9.35
CA ASP A 164 -4.96 18.05 -10.63
C ASP A 164 -4.94 16.67 -11.30
N PHE A 165 -4.75 15.62 -10.52
CA PHE A 165 -4.76 14.25 -11.05
C PHE A 165 -6.15 13.82 -11.56
N LEU A 166 -7.22 14.38 -11.01
CA LEU A 166 -8.59 14.10 -11.46
C LEU A 166 -9.01 14.94 -12.69
N ASP A 167 -8.21 15.95 -13.05
CA ASP A 167 -8.44 16.79 -14.21
C ASP A 167 -7.69 16.26 -15.44
N PRO A 168 -8.40 15.71 -16.46
CA PRO A 168 -7.75 15.14 -17.65
C PRO A 168 -6.88 16.15 -18.41
N SER A 169 -7.15 17.45 -18.30
CA SER A 169 -6.40 18.49 -19.00
C SER A 169 -4.99 18.71 -18.41
N LYS A 170 -4.79 18.33 -17.15
CA LYS A 170 -3.55 18.52 -16.40
C LYS A 170 -2.62 17.31 -16.36
N LEU A 171 -3.14 16.15 -16.75
CA LEU A 171 -2.33 14.93 -16.78
C LEU A 171 -1.34 14.94 -17.95
N PRO A 172 -0.08 14.51 -17.73
CA PRO A 172 0.85 14.26 -18.83
C PRO A 172 0.27 13.29 -19.86
N SER A 173 0.57 13.49 -21.14
CA SER A 173 0.06 12.64 -22.24
C SER A 173 0.38 11.15 -22.07
N VAL A 174 1.52 10.84 -21.46
CA VAL A 174 1.93 9.46 -21.16
C VAL A 174 1.09 8.76 -20.10
N CYS A 175 0.27 9.50 -19.36
CA CYS A 175 -0.64 8.95 -18.35
C CYS A 175 -2.08 8.85 -18.87
N LYS A 176 -2.36 9.34 -20.07
CA LYS A 176 -3.70 9.31 -20.67
C LYS A 176 -3.94 7.95 -21.31
N GLU A 177 -5.19 7.47 -21.21
CA GLU A 177 -5.65 6.21 -21.82
C GLU A 177 -4.95 4.94 -21.28
N ASP A 178 -4.39 5.03 -20.07
CA ASP A 178 -3.81 3.90 -19.39
C ASP A 178 -4.90 3.17 -18.56
N PHE A 179 -5.02 1.86 -18.74
CA PHE A 179 -5.95 1.03 -17.95
C PHE A 179 -5.76 1.15 -16.43
N LEU A 180 -4.57 1.57 -15.98
CA LEU A 180 -4.27 1.84 -14.58
C LEU A 180 -4.82 3.18 -14.10
N GLU A 181 -4.95 4.17 -14.98
CA GLU A 181 -5.40 5.52 -14.61
C GLU A 181 -6.81 5.49 -14.00
N GLU A 182 -7.76 4.80 -14.64
CA GLU A 182 -9.12 4.67 -14.14
C GLU A 182 -9.15 3.98 -12.79
N ALA A 183 -8.39 2.89 -12.64
CA ALA A 183 -8.29 2.16 -11.38
C ALA A 183 -7.69 3.02 -10.26
N PHE A 184 -6.65 3.82 -10.55
CA PHE A 184 -6.11 4.79 -9.59
C PHE A 184 -7.12 5.88 -9.24
N LYS A 185 -7.78 6.49 -10.24
CA LYS A 185 -8.81 7.51 -10.03
C LYS A 185 -9.95 7.00 -9.16
N ALA A 186 -10.36 5.74 -9.36
CA ALA A 186 -11.40 5.11 -8.55
C ALA A 186 -11.02 5.01 -7.06
N MET A 187 -9.73 5.03 -6.72
CA MET A 187 -9.23 4.91 -5.37
C MET A 187 -8.89 6.25 -4.70
N ILE A 188 -9.11 7.41 -5.35
CA ILE A 188 -8.75 8.72 -4.80
C ILE A 188 -9.79 9.24 -3.80
N LYS A 189 -11.05 9.35 -4.20
CA LYS A 189 -12.16 9.84 -3.38
C LYS A 189 -13.31 8.86 -3.38
N GLN A 190 -14.17 8.93 -2.36
CA GLN A 190 -15.34 8.06 -2.27
C GLN A 190 -16.24 8.17 -3.51
N GLU A 191 -16.46 9.37 -4.00
CA GLU A 191 -17.33 9.66 -5.15
C GLU A 191 -16.68 9.32 -6.50
N SER A 192 -15.32 9.24 -6.52
CA SER A 192 -14.58 8.96 -7.76
C SER A 192 -14.87 7.55 -8.23
N MET A 193 -15.54 7.43 -9.38
CA MET A 193 -15.90 6.16 -10.01
C MET A 193 -16.51 5.15 -9.01
N GLN A 194 -17.30 5.63 -8.05
CA GLN A 194 -17.81 4.86 -6.92
C GLN A 194 -18.52 3.56 -7.37
N HIS A 195 -19.41 3.67 -8.34
CA HIS A 195 -20.17 2.51 -8.83
C HIS A 195 -19.24 1.43 -9.41
N PHE A 196 -18.24 1.82 -10.22
CA PHE A 196 -17.24 0.90 -10.77
C PHE A 196 -16.47 0.19 -9.66
N ARG A 197 -15.91 0.94 -8.72
CA ARG A 197 -15.12 0.42 -7.61
C ARG A 197 -15.93 -0.51 -6.71
N GLU A 198 -17.08 -0.05 -6.21
CA GLU A 198 -17.90 -0.84 -5.27
C GLU A 198 -18.51 -2.07 -5.93
N SER A 199 -18.90 -2.00 -7.20
CA SER A 199 -19.39 -3.17 -7.94
C SER A 199 -18.30 -4.23 -8.10
N PHE A 200 -17.06 -3.82 -8.34
CA PHE A 200 -15.94 -4.73 -8.41
C PHE A 200 -15.71 -5.42 -7.06
N PHE A 201 -15.56 -4.66 -5.98
CA PHE A 201 -15.30 -5.23 -4.66
C PHE A 201 -16.44 -6.09 -4.14
N GLN A 202 -17.69 -5.74 -4.46
CA GLN A 202 -18.84 -6.56 -4.12
C GLN A 202 -18.78 -7.95 -4.82
N LYS A 203 -18.37 -8.00 -6.07
CA LYS A 203 -18.19 -9.27 -6.81
C LYS A 203 -16.98 -10.07 -6.30
N ALA A 204 -15.93 -9.39 -5.90
CA ALA A 204 -14.69 -9.98 -5.43
C ALA A 204 -14.65 -10.29 -3.92
N CYS A 205 -15.73 -10.03 -3.16
CA CYS A 205 -15.71 -10.10 -1.70
C CYS A 205 -15.38 -11.49 -1.13
N ASN A 206 -15.63 -12.57 -1.86
CA ASN A 206 -15.25 -13.94 -1.47
C ASN A 206 -13.72 -14.17 -1.47
N ARG A 207 -12.99 -13.41 -2.27
CA ARG A 207 -11.51 -13.52 -2.43
C ARG A 207 -10.75 -12.34 -1.84
N ILE A 208 -11.39 -11.50 -1.03
CA ILE A 208 -10.77 -10.39 -0.31
C ILE A 208 -10.97 -10.56 1.18
N ARG A 209 -9.94 -10.24 1.96
CA ARG A 209 -10.00 -10.06 3.42
C ARG A 209 -9.19 -8.83 3.79
N ALA A 210 -9.63 -8.14 4.83
CA ALA A 210 -8.94 -6.97 5.35
C ALA A 210 -8.93 -6.98 6.88
N ILE A 211 -7.79 -6.61 7.46
CA ILE A 211 -7.66 -6.33 8.89
C ILE A 211 -7.10 -4.94 9.05
N SER A 212 -7.85 -4.10 9.77
CA SER A 212 -7.39 -2.80 10.25
C SER A 212 -7.02 -2.88 11.73
N LEU A 213 -6.25 -1.91 12.21
CA LEU A 213 -5.97 -1.71 13.62
C LEU A 213 -6.66 -0.43 14.11
N LYS A 214 -7.32 -0.52 15.25
CA LYS A 214 -8.15 0.54 15.83
C LYS A 214 -7.41 1.87 16.02
N ASN A 215 -6.14 1.80 16.42
CA ASN A 215 -5.30 2.97 16.68
C ASN A 215 -4.40 3.33 15.47
N ASP A 216 -4.65 2.77 14.30
CA ASP A 216 -3.92 3.11 13.08
C ASP A 216 -4.41 4.46 12.52
N ILE A 217 -3.63 5.51 12.77
CA ILE A 217 -3.92 6.87 12.29
C ILE A 217 -3.53 7.09 10.82
N VAL A 218 -2.71 6.21 10.23
CA VAL A 218 -2.23 6.32 8.84
C VAL A 218 -3.26 5.74 7.88
N MET A 219 -3.83 4.58 8.24
CA MET A 219 -4.82 3.85 7.44
C MET A 219 -6.11 3.61 8.25
N PRO A 220 -6.92 4.66 8.49
CA PRO A 220 -8.12 4.55 9.31
C PRO A 220 -9.12 3.54 8.74
N THR A 221 -9.74 2.75 9.60
CA THR A 221 -10.77 1.75 9.25
C THR A 221 -11.88 2.33 8.37
N GLN A 222 -12.31 3.57 8.65
CA GLN A 222 -13.33 4.26 7.86
C GLN A 222 -12.92 4.47 6.40
N GLY A 223 -11.63 4.71 6.13
CA GLY A 223 -11.12 4.84 4.77
C GLY A 223 -11.16 3.51 4.00
N ILE A 224 -10.96 2.39 4.69
CA ILE A 224 -11.08 1.05 4.10
C ILE A 224 -12.54 0.74 3.75
N ILE A 225 -13.48 1.11 4.64
CA ILE A 225 -14.92 0.98 4.38
C ILE A 225 -15.33 1.78 3.13
N GLN A 226 -14.82 3.01 2.99
CA GLN A 226 -15.11 3.84 1.81
C GLN A 226 -14.48 3.27 0.53
N ALA A 227 -13.31 2.65 0.61
CA ALA A 227 -12.66 2.02 -0.54
C ALA A 227 -13.45 0.81 -1.04
N LEU A 228 -13.82 -0.10 -0.14
CA LEU A 228 -14.49 -1.37 -0.46
C LEU A 228 -15.99 -1.21 -0.75
N GLY A 229 -16.59 -0.12 -0.26
CA GLY A 229 -18.03 0.01 -0.11
C GLY A 229 -18.57 -0.76 1.09
N LYS A 230 -19.61 -0.21 1.75
CA LYS A 230 -20.13 -0.75 3.03
C LYS A 230 -20.46 -2.24 2.94
N ARG A 231 -21.17 -2.67 1.89
CA ARG A 231 -21.64 -4.07 1.74
C ARG A 231 -20.47 -5.07 1.71
N CYS A 232 -19.41 -4.76 0.98
CA CYS A 232 -18.23 -5.60 0.93
C CYS A 232 -17.47 -5.52 2.27
N ALA A 233 -17.26 -4.33 2.81
CA ALA A 233 -16.56 -4.13 4.07
C ALA A 233 -17.21 -4.90 5.23
N ASP A 234 -18.53 -4.89 5.36
CA ASP A 234 -19.26 -5.63 6.40
C ASP A 234 -18.98 -7.15 6.37
N VAL A 235 -18.57 -7.68 5.23
CA VAL A 235 -18.25 -9.12 5.06
C VAL A 235 -16.77 -9.42 5.27
N VAL A 236 -15.88 -8.54 4.76
CA VAL A 236 -14.45 -8.87 4.61
C VAL A 236 -13.52 -8.17 5.58
N LEU A 237 -13.97 -7.06 6.20
CA LEU A 237 -13.15 -6.23 7.07
C LEU A 237 -13.34 -6.60 8.55
N LYS A 238 -12.22 -6.76 9.26
CA LYS A 238 -12.18 -6.91 10.69
C LYS A 238 -11.25 -5.85 11.30
N GLU A 239 -11.75 -5.10 12.28
CA GLU A 239 -10.90 -4.22 13.10
C GLU A 239 -10.38 -5.00 14.30
N LEU A 240 -9.08 -4.91 14.56
CA LEU A 240 -8.43 -5.46 15.75
C LEU A 240 -7.89 -4.33 16.63
N ASP A 241 -7.83 -4.61 17.93
CA ASP A 241 -7.15 -3.79 18.92
C ASP A 241 -6.18 -4.70 19.68
N PHE A 242 -4.88 -4.49 19.54
CA PHE A 242 -3.90 -5.32 20.22
C PHE A 242 -3.79 -4.91 21.69
N PRO A 243 -3.51 -5.85 22.62
CA PRO A 243 -3.42 -5.58 24.03
C PRO A 243 -2.10 -4.93 24.47
N PHE A 244 -1.43 -4.21 23.55
CA PHE A 244 -0.19 -3.49 23.76
C PHE A 244 -0.13 -2.24 22.86
N GLU A 245 0.76 -1.32 23.16
CA GLU A 245 1.00 -0.13 22.35
C GLU A 245 1.60 -0.53 20.99
N TYR A 246 1.00 -0.05 19.92
CA TYR A 246 1.43 -0.29 18.55
C TYR A 246 1.25 0.96 17.69
N SER A 247 1.93 0.99 16.56
CA SER A 247 1.73 2.03 15.54
C SER A 247 1.57 1.39 14.16
N HIS A 248 1.18 2.21 13.18
CA HIS A 248 1.11 1.78 11.79
C HIS A 248 2.42 1.15 11.31
N GLN A 249 3.54 1.79 11.58
CA GLN A 249 4.86 1.36 11.11
C GLN A 249 5.41 0.16 11.91
N ILE A 250 4.96 0.00 13.15
CA ILE A 250 5.43 -1.06 14.05
C ILE A 250 4.21 -1.73 14.71
N PRO A 251 3.43 -2.54 13.96
CA PRO A 251 2.25 -3.21 14.51
C PRO A 251 2.62 -4.32 15.49
N PHE A 252 3.83 -4.86 15.39
CA PHE A 252 4.37 -5.89 16.28
C PHE A 252 5.71 -5.40 16.88
N PRO A 253 5.66 -4.57 17.92
CA PRO A 253 6.88 -3.96 18.47
C PRO A 253 7.72 -4.97 19.25
N SER A 254 9.05 -4.88 19.08
CA SER A 254 10.02 -5.54 19.95
C SER A 254 10.35 -4.64 21.12
N ASN A 255 9.57 -4.68 22.21
CA ASN A 255 9.73 -3.81 23.36
C ASN A 255 9.74 -4.64 24.66
N LYS A 256 10.82 -4.50 25.45
CA LYS A 256 10.98 -5.20 26.75
C LYS A 256 9.93 -4.81 27.80
N LYS A 257 9.19 -3.72 27.61
CA LYS A 257 8.12 -3.28 28.51
C LYS A 257 6.77 -4.01 28.26
N ILE A 258 6.65 -4.70 27.13
CA ILE A 258 5.46 -5.46 26.79
C ILE A 258 5.63 -6.87 27.38
N GLU A 259 4.55 -7.42 27.93
CA GLU A 259 4.54 -8.78 28.45
C GLU A 259 5.00 -9.79 27.39
N PRO A 260 5.96 -10.67 27.71
CA PRO A 260 6.43 -11.66 26.78
C PRO A 260 5.29 -12.55 26.27
N GLY A 261 5.26 -12.77 24.97
CA GLY A 261 4.26 -13.63 24.30
C GLY A 261 3.01 -12.91 23.80
N LEU A 262 2.65 -11.70 24.30
CA LEU A 262 1.49 -10.96 23.77
C LEU A 262 1.66 -10.57 22.30
N VAL A 263 2.83 -10.05 21.95
CA VAL A 263 3.14 -9.67 20.56
C VAL A 263 3.18 -10.90 19.67
N ASP A 264 3.84 -11.97 20.12
CA ASP A 264 3.93 -13.22 19.37
C ASP A 264 2.57 -13.89 19.17
N SER A 265 1.69 -13.86 20.17
CA SER A 265 0.35 -14.44 20.03
C SER A 265 -0.51 -13.64 19.06
N SER A 266 -0.43 -12.29 19.10
CA SER A 266 -1.12 -11.40 18.16
C SER A 266 -0.59 -11.57 16.73
N PHE A 267 0.72 -11.71 16.56
CA PHE A 267 1.34 -12.02 15.29
C PHE A 267 0.84 -13.37 14.74
N ARG A 268 0.88 -14.42 15.55
CA ARG A 268 0.44 -15.76 15.13
C ARG A 268 -1.06 -15.80 14.80
N ASP A 269 -1.91 -15.11 15.56
CA ASP A 269 -3.35 -15.03 15.25
C ASP A 269 -3.55 -14.35 13.89
N LEU A 270 -2.92 -13.19 13.66
CA LEU A 270 -3.02 -12.49 12.37
C LEU A 270 -2.51 -13.35 11.22
N PHE A 271 -1.26 -13.80 11.29
CA PHE A 271 -0.65 -14.55 10.19
C PHE A 271 -1.23 -15.95 10.01
N GLY A 272 -1.80 -16.56 11.05
CA GLY A 272 -2.62 -17.77 10.95
C GLY A 272 -3.88 -17.54 10.12
N ARG A 273 -4.56 -16.40 10.30
CA ARG A 273 -5.72 -15.99 9.46
C ARG A 273 -5.31 -15.76 8.01
N VAL A 274 -4.14 -15.12 7.78
CA VAL A 274 -3.59 -14.91 6.44
C VAL A 274 -3.31 -16.26 5.79
N ALA A 275 -2.59 -17.15 6.45
CA ALA A 275 -2.24 -18.48 5.92
C ALA A 275 -3.48 -19.33 5.60
N SER A 276 -4.50 -19.29 6.46
CA SER A 276 -5.76 -20.01 6.24
C SER A 276 -6.58 -19.48 5.06
N PHE A 277 -6.40 -18.21 4.72
CA PHE A 277 -7.14 -17.58 3.63
C PHE A 277 -6.43 -17.72 2.29
N LEU A 278 -5.11 -17.51 2.24
CA LEU A 278 -4.32 -17.55 1.01
C LEU A 278 -3.97 -19.00 0.59
#